data_1bb7040c569279a141f239f94ccd116d
#
_entry.id   1bb7040c569279a141f239f94ccd116d
#
_cell.length_a   1.000
_cell.length_b   1.000
_cell.length_c   1.000
_cell.angle_alpha   90.00
_cell.angle_beta   90.00
_cell.angle_gamma   90.00
#
_symmetry.space_group_name_H-M   'P 1'
#
loop_
_entity.id
_entity.type
_entity.pdbx_description
1 polymer ?
#
loop_
_entity_poly.entity_id
_entity_poly.type
_entity_poly.pdbx_seq_one_letter_code
_entity_poly.pdbx_strand_id
1 'polypeptide(L)'
;IQMVTSILVYVPAAKLADRIGRKPFVIATFACFAAFPIAVALSSEFAQLILAFIIGGLREIGEPARKAMIADFAEPEFRGRTVGFYYLVRSLSITPSALIGGLLWRLTPTVPFFVAGIIGIGGTLVFAATVEEQYAA
;
A
#
# COMPACT_ATOMS: atom_id res chain seq x y z
N ILE A 1 3.89 -15.85 -7.83
CA ILE A 1 2.91 -15.01 -8.53
C ILE A 1 3.08 -13.55 -8.10
N GLN A 2 2.88 -13.20 -6.83
CA GLN A 2 2.96 -11.82 -6.34
C GLN A 2 4.25 -11.10 -6.76
N MET A 3 5.42 -11.69 -6.54
CA MET A 3 6.72 -11.11 -6.91
C MET A 3 6.86 -10.88 -8.42
N VAL A 4 6.39 -11.83 -9.24
CA VAL A 4 6.43 -11.67 -10.69
C VAL A 4 5.57 -10.51 -11.14
N THR A 5 4.35 -10.40 -10.61
CA THR A 5 3.45 -9.26 -10.89
C THR A 5 4.10 -7.94 -10.47
N SER A 6 4.69 -7.88 -9.26
CA SER A 6 5.38 -6.67 -8.77
C SER A 6 6.52 -6.24 -9.70
N ILE A 7 7.37 -7.16 -10.13
CA ILE A 7 8.50 -6.86 -11.01
C ILE A 7 8.01 -6.31 -12.37
N LEU A 8 6.99 -6.95 -12.94
CA LEU A 8 6.46 -6.55 -14.24
C LEU A 8 5.83 -5.16 -14.22
N VAL A 9 5.22 -4.78 -13.10
CA VAL A 9 4.44 -3.54 -12.98
C VAL A 9 5.28 -2.38 -12.45
N TYR A 10 6.32 -2.64 -11.66
CA TYR A 10 7.09 -1.62 -10.95
C TYR A 10 7.71 -0.56 -11.88
N VAL A 11 8.43 -0.97 -12.93
CA VAL A 11 9.12 -0.04 -13.85
C VAL A 11 8.15 0.72 -14.76
N PRO A 12 7.16 0.08 -15.42
CA PRO A 12 6.15 0.80 -16.19
C PRO A 12 5.36 1.80 -15.36
N ALA A 13 4.96 1.40 -14.13
CA ALA A 13 4.20 2.26 -13.24
C ALA A 13 5.00 3.49 -12.78
N ALA A 14 6.30 3.34 -12.48
CA ALA A 14 7.16 4.46 -12.13
C ALA A 14 7.21 5.50 -13.25
N LYS A 15 7.47 5.07 -14.49
CA LYS A 15 7.53 5.96 -15.65
C LYS A 15 6.20 6.65 -15.94
N LEU A 16 5.09 5.96 -15.70
CA LEU A 16 3.76 6.50 -15.94
C LEU A 16 3.38 7.50 -14.84
N ALA A 17 3.73 7.20 -13.58
CA ALA A 17 3.51 8.09 -12.44
C ALA A 17 4.25 9.43 -12.59
N ASP A 18 5.45 9.43 -13.18
CA ASP A 18 6.21 10.66 -13.45
C ASP A 18 5.57 11.52 -14.57
N ARG A 19 4.69 10.96 -15.40
CA ARG A 19 4.01 11.68 -16.49
C ARG A 19 2.62 12.18 -16.12
N ILE A 20 1.86 11.39 -15.40
CA ILE A 20 0.42 11.65 -15.13
C ILE A 20 0.21 12.27 -13.74
N GLY A 21 1.22 12.13 -12.87
CA GLY A 21 1.13 12.50 -11.45
C GLY A 21 1.24 11.26 -10.56
N ARG A 22 1.69 11.45 -9.35
CA ARG A 22 2.04 10.37 -8.42
C ARG A 22 0.87 9.95 -7.53
N LYS A 23 0.00 10.89 -7.17
CA LYS A 23 -1.14 10.67 -6.26
C LYS A 23 -2.04 9.50 -6.69
N PRO A 24 -2.49 9.36 -7.96
CA PRO A 24 -3.37 8.27 -8.36
C PRO A 24 -2.71 6.89 -8.21
N PHE A 25 -1.39 6.79 -8.41
CA PHE A 25 -0.65 5.53 -8.23
C PHE A 25 -0.54 5.14 -6.76
N VAL A 26 -0.36 6.12 -5.87
CA VAL A 26 -0.35 5.88 -4.42
C VAL A 26 -1.74 5.44 -3.94
N ILE A 27 -2.81 6.07 -4.43
CA ILE A 27 -4.19 5.66 -4.15
C ILE A 27 -4.44 4.22 -4.63
N ALA A 28 -4.02 3.89 -5.86
CA ALA A 28 -4.15 2.53 -6.39
C ALA A 28 -3.40 1.51 -5.52
N THR A 29 -2.20 1.84 -5.04
CA THR A 29 -1.46 1.01 -4.11
C THR A 29 -2.24 0.76 -2.82
N PHE A 30 -2.77 1.80 -2.19
CA PHE A 30 -3.54 1.67 -0.96
C PHE A 30 -4.84 0.90 -1.17
N ALA A 31 -5.52 1.10 -2.31
CA ALA A 31 -6.69 0.32 -2.68
C ALA A 31 -6.34 -1.18 -2.84
N CYS A 32 -5.22 -1.50 -3.47
CA CYS A 32 -4.74 -2.88 -3.57
C CYS A 32 -4.34 -3.46 -2.20
N PHE A 33 -3.76 -2.66 -1.30
CA PHE A 33 -3.48 -3.08 0.08
C PHE A 33 -4.76 -3.43 0.85
N ALA A 34 -5.84 -2.69 0.63
CA ALA A 34 -7.13 -2.95 1.25
C ALA A 34 -7.84 -4.16 0.61
N ALA A 35 -7.79 -4.27 -0.72
CA ALA A 35 -8.45 -5.32 -1.48
C ALA A 35 -7.80 -6.69 -1.29
N PHE A 36 -6.48 -6.77 -1.18
CA PHE A 36 -5.74 -8.02 -1.08
C PHE A 36 -6.19 -8.92 0.08
N PRO A 37 -6.23 -8.45 1.35
CA PRO A 37 -6.67 -9.30 2.46
C PRO A 37 -8.14 -9.73 2.31
N ILE A 38 -9.02 -8.87 1.80
CA ILE A 38 -10.42 -9.22 1.55
C ILE A 38 -10.51 -10.30 0.47
N ALA A 39 -9.78 -10.16 -0.63
CA ALA A 39 -9.74 -11.14 -1.71
C ALA A 39 -9.23 -12.50 -1.20
N VAL A 40 -8.21 -12.53 -0.35
CA VAL A 40 -7.71 -13.76 0.27
C VAL A 40 -8.78 -14.38 1.17
N ALA A 41 -9.45 -13.58 2.01
CA ALA A 41 -10.50 -14.07 2.92
C ALA A 41 -11.71 -14.68 2.20
N LEU A 42 -12.03 -14.15 1.01
CA LEU A 42 -13.15 -14.61 0.18
C LEU A 42 -12.78 -15.75 -0.79
N SER A 43 -11.50 -16.06 -0.91
CA SER A 43 -11.03 -17.11 -1.83
C SER A 43 -11.39 -18.51 -1.28
N SER A 44 -12.23 -19.22 -2.00
CA SER A 44 -12.61 -20.63 -1.73
C SER A 44 -11.91 -21.62 -2.66
N GLU A 45 -11.39 -21.15 -3.79
CA GLU A 45 -10.77 -21.96 -4.83
C GLU A 45 -9.35 -21.46 -5.14
N PHE A 46 -8.51 -22.37 -5.64
CA PHE A 46 -7.13 -22.06 -5.99
C PHE A 46 -7.00 -20.96 -7.06
N ALA A 47 -7.91 -20.91 -8.03
CA ALA A 47 -7.93 -19.87 -9.06
C ALA A 47 -8.20 -18.47 -8.46
N GLN A 48 -9.14 -18.37 -7.50
CA GLN A 48 -9.42 -17.13 -6.79
C GLN A 48 -8.22 -16.67 -5.96
N LEU A 49 -7.52 -17.59 -5.34
CA LEU A 49 -6.29 -17.30 -4.60
C LEU A 49 -5.19 -16.76 -5.52
N ILE A 50 -5.05 -17.29 -6.74
CA ILE A 50 -4.14 -16.74 -7.75
C ILE A 50 -4.48 -15.28 -8.05
N LEU A 51 -5.75 -14.95 -8.27
CA LEU A 51 -6.21 -13.59 -8.51
C LEU A 51 -5.92 -12.67 -7.32
N ALA A 52 -6.17 -13.14 -6.10
CA ALA A 52 -5.82 -12.40 -4.88
C ALA A 52 -4.31 -12.08 -4.84
N PHE A 53 -3.44 -13.03 -5.16
CA PHE A 53 -1.99 -12.80 -5.19
C PHE A 53 -1.54 -11.91 -6.34
N ILE A 54 -2.27 -11.82 -7.44
CA ILE A 54 -2.05 -10.82 -8.49
C ILE A 54 -2.37 -9.42 -7.94
N ILE A 55 -3.51 -9.24 -7.26
CA ILE A 55 -3.85 -7.98 -6.57
C ILE A 55 -2.77 -7.63 -5.55
N GLY A 56 -2.28 -8.62 -4.80
CA GLY A 56 -1.15 -8.46 -3.88
C GLY A 56 0.15 -7.99 -4.55
N GLY A 57 0.39 -8.35 -5.80
CA GLY A 57 1.51 -7.85 -6.62
C GLY A 57 1.29 -6.43 -7.12
N LEU A 58 0.05 -6.09 -7.49
CA LEU A 58 -0.31 -4.75 -7.96
C LEU A 58 -0.17 -3.67 -6.89
N ARG A 59 -0.16 -4.01 -5.62
CA ARG A 59 0.08 -3.05 -4.53
C ARG A 59 1.44 -2.33 -4.63
N GLU A 60 2.38 -2.87 -5.38
CA GLU A 60 3.70 -2.25 -5.59
C GLU A 60 3.70 -1.17 -6.68
N ILE A 61 2.58 -0.97 -7.39
CA ILE A 61 2.45 0.02 -8.48
C ILE A 61 2.85 1.42 -8.03
N GLY A 62 2.39 1.88 -6.88
CA GLY A 62 2.65 3.23 -6.40
C GLY A 62 3.83 3.32 -5.41
N GLU A 63 4.57 2.25 -5.17
CA GLU A 63 5.71 2.28 -4.25
C GLU A 63 6.80 3.28 -4.68
N PRO A 64 7.24 3.31 -5.96
CA PRO A 64 8.19 4.33 -6.41
C PRO A 64 7.60 5.74 -6.32
N ALA A 65 6.32 5.93 -6.71
CA ALA A 65 5.63 7.20 -6.62
C ALA A 65 5.53 7.70 -5.17
N ARG A 66 5.18 6.82 -4.22
CA ARG A 66 5.12 7.12 -2.80
C ARG A 66 6.47 7.55 -2.23
N LYS A 67 7.55 6.84 -2.57
CA LYS A 67 8.92 7.19 -2.14
C LYS A 67 9.35 8.54 -2.69
N ALA A 68 9.03 8.82 -3.95
CA ALA A 68 9.30 10.11 -4.56
C ALA A 68 8.50 11.24 -3.88
N MET A 69 7.20 11.05 -3.62
CA MET A 69 6.39 12.04 -2.90
C MET A 69 6.95 12.35 -1.51
N ILE A 70 7.37 11.34 -0.74
CA ILE A 70 7.98 11.55 0.59
C ILE A 70 9.25 12.40 0.46
N ALA A 71 10.06 12.17 -0.56
CA ALA A 71 11.27 12.94 -0.82
C ALA A 71 10.96 14.39 -1.27
N ASP A 72 9.86 14.59 -1.99
CA ASP A 72 9.44 15.93 -2.46
C ASP A 72 8.88 16.79 -1.34
N PHE A 73 8.19 16.20 -0.36
CA PHE A 73 7.73 16.91 0.84
C PHE A 73 8.87 17.29 1.80
N ALA A 74 10.06 16.75 1.60
CA ALA A 74 11.22 17.02 2.45
C ALA A 74 12.08 18.13 1.85
N GLU A 75 12.46 19.11 2.67
CA GLU A 75 13.48 20.10 2.29
C GLU A 75 14.78 19.38 1.86
N PRO A 76 15.45 19.86 0.78
CA PRO A 76 16.62 19.19 0.23
C PRO A 76 17.70 18.89 1.26
N GLU A 77 17.90 19.81 2.22
CA GLU A 77 18.89 19.73 3.27
C GLU A 77 18.59 18.65 4.31
N PHE A 78 17.30 18.32 4.54
CA PHE A 78 16.85 17.38 5.57
C PHE A 78 16.20 16.12 5.02
N ARG A 79 16.29 15.86 3.71
CA ARG A 79 15.63 14.70 3.05
C ARG A 79 15.88 13.38 3.75
N GLY A 80 17.12 13.06 4.06
CA GLY A 80 17.47 11.82 4.73
C GLY A 80 16.80 11.67 6.11
N ARG A 81 16.76 12.75 6.88
CA ARG A 81 16.13 12.79 8.21
C ARG A 81 14.61 12.63 8.11
N THR A 82 13.97 13.34 7.18
CA THR A 82 12.53 13.27 6.95
C THR A 82 12.09 11.89 6.50
N VAL A 83 12.80 11.30 5.54
CA VAL A 83 12.54 9.93 5.08
C VAL A 83 12.75 8.93 6.22
N GLY A 84 13.82 9.06 6.99
CA GLY A 84 14.08 8.21 8.15
C GLY A 84 12.98 8.30 9.20
N PHE A 85 12.52 9.52 9.52
CA PHE A 85 11.42 9.75 10.46
C PHE A 85 10.09 9.14 9.96
N TYR A 86 9.78 9.30 8.68
CA TYR A 86 8.60 8.65 8.07
C TYR A 86 8.63 7.14 8.26
N TYR A 87 9.75 6.49 7.96
CA TYR A 87 9.87 5.04 8.11
C TYR A 87 9.84 4.60 9.58
N LEU A 88 10.38 5.41 10.50
CA LEU A 88 10.28 5.15 11.94
C LEU A 88 8.81 5.14 12.39
N VAL A 89 8.07 6.21 12.09
CA VAL A 89 6.64 6.31 12.45
C VAL A 89 5.83 5.18 11.82
N ARG A 90 6.08 4.91 10.54
CA ARG A 90 5.45 3.78 9.82
C ARG A 90 5.72 2.44 10.50
N SER A 91 6.96 2.17 10.87
CA SER A 91 7.35 0.91 11.51
C SER A 91 6.72 0.77 12.89
N LEU A 92 6.73 1.84 13.68
CA LEU A 92 6.06 1.86 14.99
C LEU A 92 4.54 1.61 14.88
N SER A 93 3.91 2.13 13.83
CA SER A 93 2.47 1.93 13.57
C SER A 93 2.16 0.49 13.11
N ILE A 94 3.08 -0.15 12.38
CA ILE A 94 2.90 -1.51 11.86
C ILE A 94 3.23 -2.57 12.92
N THR A 95 4.20 -2.33 13.80
CA THR A 95 4.66 -3.33 14.78
C THR A 95 3.53 -3.93 15.62
N PRO A 96 2.57 -3.15 16.16
CA PRO A 96 1.46 -3.72 16.95
C PRO A 96 0.50 -4.57 16.10
N SER A 97 0.46 -4.37 14.77
CA SER A 97 -0.51 -5.04 13.90
C SER A 97 -0.32 -6.56 13.87
N ALA A 98 0.90 -7.04 14.00
CA ALA A 98 1.19 -8.47 14.07
C ALA A 98 0.58 -9.11 15.33
N LEU A 99 0.70 -8.42 16.47
CA LEU A 99 0.11 -8.87 17.73
C LEU A 99 -1.43 -8.85 17.68
N ILE A 100 -1.99 -7.75 17.18
CA ILE A 100 -3.44 -7.59 16.99
C ILE A 100 -3.96 -8.66 16.02
N GLY A 101 -3.28 -8.88 14.90
CA GLY A 101 -3.63 -9.92 13.94
C GLY A 101 -3.62 -11.32 14.55
N GLY A 102 -2.62 -11.64 15.36
CA GLY A 102 -2.55 -12.91 16.10
C GLY A 102 -3.68 -13.09 17.12
N LEU A 103 -4.08 -12.02 17.80
CA LEU A 103 -5.22 -12.05 18.72
C LEU A 103 -6.56 -12.23 17.98
N LEU A 104 -6.75 -11.52 16.88
CA LEU A 104 -7.94 -11.63 16.02
C LEU A 104 -8.05 -13.02 15.38
N TRP A 105 -6.93 -13.64 15.05
CA TRP A 105 -6.90 -15.00 14.51
C TRP A 105 -7.52 -16.04 15.44
N ARG A 106 -7.43 -15.81 16.76
CA ARG A 106 -8.05 -16.69 17.75
C ARG A 106 -9.58 -16.68 17.73
N LEU A 107 -10.18 -15.61 17.21
CA LEU A 107 -11.63 -15.52 17.03
C LEU A 107 -12.07 -16.35 15.83
N THR A 108 -11.52 -16.03 14.67
CA THR A 108 -11.73 -16.76 13.41
C THR A 108 -10.61 -16.38 12.45
N PRO A 109 -10.07 -17.31 11.66
CA PRO A 109 -8.97 -17.03 10.73
C PRO A 109 -9.25 -15.93 9.70
N THR A 110 -10.51 -15.65 9.38
CA THR A 110 -10.93 -14.62 8.40
C THR A 110 -11.02 -13.22 8.99
N VAL A 111 -11.23 -13.08 10.30
CA VAL A 111 -11.40 -11.78 10.98
C VAL A 111 -10.25 -10.81 10.75
N PRO A 112 -8.97 -11.19 10.93
CA PRO A 112 -7.85 -10.27 10.73
C PRO A 112 -7.79 -9.72 9.29
N PHE A 113 -8.18 -10.51 8.29
CA PHE A 113 -8.20 -10.07 6.89
C PHE A 113 -9.27 -9.01 6.63
N PHE A 114 -10.49 -9.20 7.17
CA PHE A 114 -11.56 -8.21 7.04
C PHE A 114 -11.22 -6.93 7.80
N VAL A 115 -10.68 -7.02 9.00
CA VAL A 115 -10.25 -5.85 9.79
C VAL A 115 -9.16 -5.08 9.03
N ALA A 116 -8.16 -5.77 8.50
CA ALA A 116 -7.10 -5.14 7.69
C ALA A 116 -7.67 -4.47 6.45
N GLY A 117 -8.61 -5.10 5.75
CA GLY A 117 -9.28 -4.53 4.58
C GLY A 117 -10.07 -3.26 4.90
N ILE A 118 -10.86 -3.27 5.96
CA ILE A 118 -11.67 -2.10 6.39
C ILE A 118 -10.77 -0.93 6.79
N ILE A 119 -9.72 -1.19 7.58
CA ILE A 119 -8.73 -0.16 7.94
C ILE A 119 -8.03 0.37 6.69
N GLY A 120 -7.68 -0.51 5.75
CA GLY A 120 -7.07 -0.14 4.49
C GLY A 120 -7.96 0.75 3.62
N ILE A 121 -9.26 0.46 3.54
CA ILE A 121 -10.25 1.30 2.84
C ILE A 121 -10.31 2.67 3.50
N GLY A 122 -10.46 2.73 4.82
CA GLY A 122 -10.48 3.99 5.58
C GLY A 122 -9.23 4.83 5.33
N GLY A 123 -8.06 4.21 5.42
CA GLY A 123 -6.77 4.87 5.14
C GLY A 123 -6.67 5.39 3.71
N THR A 124 -7.15 4.62 2.73
CA THR A 124 -7.19 5.03 1.31
C THR A 124 -8.07 6.26 1.11
N LEU A 125 -9.25 6.28 1.71
CA LEU A 125 -10.19 7.40 1.61
C LEU A 125 -9.63 8.67 2.27
N VAL A 126 -9.04 8.53 3.47
CA VAL A 126 -8.40 9.65 4.16
C VAL A 126 -7.26 10.20 3.31
N PHE A 127 -6.38 9.36 2.79
CA PHE A 127 -5.28 9.79 1.93
C PHE A 127 -5.79 10.50 0.67
N ALA A 128 -6.80 9.94 0.00
CA ALA A 128 -7.37 10.54 -1.21
C ALA A 128 -7.98 11.93 -0.95
N ALA A 129 -8.59 12.12 0.23
CA ALA A 129 -9.26 13.36 0.59
C ALA A 129 -8.32 14.44 1.15
N THR A 130 -7.23 14.04 1.84
CA THR A 130 -6.40 15.00 2.61
C THR A 130 -5.07 15.33 1.96
N VAL A 131 -4.51 14.42 1.15
CA VAL A 131 -3.19 14.64 0.55
C VAL A 131 -3.34 15.33 -0.80
N GLU A 132 -2.78 16.53 -0.93
CA GLU A 132 -2.64 17.24 -2.20
C GLU A 132 -1.28 16.95 -2.82
N GLU A 133 -1.25 16.79 -4.14
CA GLU A 133 -0.01 16.58 -4.88
C GLU A 133 0.68 17.91 -5.11
N GLN A 134 1.86 18.11 -4.55
CA GLN A 134 2.71 19.29 -4.79
C GLN A 134 3.62 19.06 -6.00
N TYR A 135 3.04 18.58 -7.11
CA TYR A 135 3.79 18.39 -8.33
C TYR A 135 3.83 19.73 -9.08
N ALA A 136 4.96 20.42 -9.03
CA ALA A 136 5.23 21.49 -9.99
C ALA A 136 5.50 20.86 -11.35
N ALA A 137 4.59 21.11 -12.30
CA ALA A 137 4.78 20.77 -13.70
C ALA A 137 6.01 21.50 -14.28
#